data_fdfac51c04afe5f62c41a1eaad600983
#
_entry.id   fdfac51c04afe5f62c41a1eaad600983
#
_cell.length_a   1.000
_cell.length_b   1.000
_cell.length_c   1.000
_cell.angle_alpha   90.00
_cell.angle_beta   90.00
_cell.angle_gamma   90.00
#
_symmetry.space_group_name_H-M   'P 1'
#
loop_
_entity.id
_entity.type
_entity.pdbx_description
1 polymer ?
#
loop_
_entity_poly.entity_id
_entity_poly.type
_entity_poly.pdbx_seq_one_letter_code
_entity_poly.pdbx_strand_id
1 'polypeptide(L)'
;MSKFIVADDHPLFRNAISQVLQTMGGEQEIVEAQDMASLQIKLSDHPDTDLVLLDLHMPGAHGFSALAYVQGHCGKMPVLVVSANEKTDIIQRAVEFGARGFLPKSSGVTTILEAIQTVLQGDIWLPPAQAGSRGCLPLSQSEQQLMAGIASLTPQQYLVLTMLAEGLLNKQIAYELDVTEATIKAHMTAIFRKLGVRSRTQAVLAIGKLNLEESTGSEEN
;
A
#
# COMPACT_ATOMS: atom_id res chain seq x y z
N MET A 1 23.14 10.89 -3.46
CA MET A 1 22.78 9.58 -2.86
C MET A 1 21.28 9.50 -2.88
N SER A 2 20.72 8.52 -3.59
CA SER A 2 19.26 8.34 -3.63
C SER A 2 18.87 7.19 -2.73
N LYS A 3 17.78 7.36 -1.98
CA LYS A 3 17.31 6.38 -0.99
C LYS A 3 15.98 5.77 -1.41
N PHE A 4 15.91 4.45 -1.42
CA PHE A 4 14.77 3.67 -1.85
C PHE A 4 14.29 2.73 -0.75
N ILE A 5 12.99 2.62 -0.57
CA ILE A 5 12.38 1.51 0.18
C ILE A 5 11.76 0.54 -0.82
N VAL A 6 12.16 -0.73 -0.75
CA VAL A 6 11.59 -1.81 -1.56
C VAL A 6 10.78 -2.72 -0.66
N ALA A 7 9.47 -2.59 -0.74
CA ALA A 7 8.51 -3.32 0.08
C ALA A 7 7.81 -4.39 -0.76
N ASP A 8 8.21 -5.65 -0.57
CA ASP A 8 7.70 -6.83 -1.28
C ASP A 8 8.01 -8.07 -0.46
N ASP A 9 7.12 -9.06 -0.40
CA ASP A 9 7.34 -10.29 0.36
C ASP A 9 8.17 -11.34 -0.41
N HIS A 10 8.37 -11.15 -1.73
CA HIS A 10 9.15 -12.04 -2.58
C HIS A 10 10.64 -11.69 -2.58
N PRO A 11 11.53 -12.47 -1.93
CA PRO A 11 12.96 -12.13 -1.84
C PRO A 11 13.66 -12.02 -3.20
N LEU A 12 13.29 -12.87 -4.16
CA LEU A 12 13.87 -12.84 -5.50
C LEU A 12 13.55 -11.54 -6.24
N PHE A 13 12.34 -11.04 -6.08
CA PHE A 13 11.93 -9.79 -6.69
C PHE A 13 12.65 -8.59 -6.03
N ARG A 14 12.74 -8.55 -4.69
CA ARG A 14 13.50 -7.52 -3.99
C ARG A 14 14.95 -7.47 -4.45
N ASN A 15 15.62 -8.64 -4.54
CA ASN A 15 16.98 -8.72 -5.04
C ASN A 15 17.10 -8.21 -6.49
N ALA A 16 16.16 -8.57 -7.37
CA ALA A 16 16.17 -8.12 -8.76
C ALA A 16 16.04 -6.59 -8.85
N ILE A 17 15.08 -6.00 -8.11
CA ILE A 17 14.89 -4.55 -8.05
C ILE A 17 16.14 -3.87 -7.48
N SER A 18 16.74 -4.41 -6.41
CA SER A 18 17.95 -3.85 -5.80
C SER A 18 19.12 -3.84 -6.80
N GLN A 19 19.28 -4.90 -7.60
CA GLN A 19 20.29 -4.92 -8.66
C GLN A 19 20.00 -3.87 -9.74
N VAL A 20 18.75 -3.72 -10.16
CA VAL A 20 18.35 -2.70 -11.16
C VAL A 20 18.63 -1.30 -10.63
N LEU A 21 18.26 -0.99 -9.38
CA LEU A 21 18.53 0.29 -8.76
C LEU A 21 20.03 0.62 -8.73
N GLN A 22 20.88 -0.35 -8.42
CA GLN A 22 22.35 -0.17 -8.43
C GLN A 22 22.91 0.21 -9.81
N THR A 23 22.20 -0.10 -10.90
CA THR A 23 22.61 0.30 -12.26
C THR A 23 22.31 1.76 -12.60
N MET A 24 21.51 2.46 -11.81
CA MET A 24 21.09 3.84 -12.09
C MET A 24 22.22 4.88 -12.00
N GLY A 25 23.39 4.47 -11.53
CA GLY A 25 24.53 5.37 -11.35
C GLY A 25 24.42 6.23 -10.09
N GLY A 26 25.56 6.57 -9.50
CA GLY A 26 25.63 7.23 -8.21
C GLY A 26 25.51 6.25 -7.03
N GLU A 27 25.54 6.79 -5.84
CA GLU A 27 25.42 6.01 -4.61
C GLU A 27 23.93 5.82 -4.28
N GLN A 28 23.51 4.57 -4.11
CA GLN A 28 22.12 4.19 -3.80
C GLN A 28 22.05 3.54 -2.43
N GLU A 29 21.16 4.02 -1.58
CA GLU A 29 20.78 3.34 -0.34
C GLU A 29 19.46 2.60 -0.57
N ILE A 30 19.46 1.28 -0.40
CA ILE A 30 18.28 0.44 -0.62
C ILE A 30 17.90 -0.20 0.71
N VAL A 31 16.69 0.09 1.17
CA VAL A 31 16.12 -0.42 2.41
C VAL A 31 15.01 -1.41 2.05
N GLU A 32 15.09 -2.64 2.54
CA GLU A 32 14.12 -3.68 2.24
C GLU A 32 13.08 -3.83 3.36
N ALA A 33 11.83 -4.08 2.97
CA ALA A 33 10.73 -4.49 3.83
C ALA A 33 10.02 -5.70 3.22
N GLN A 34 9.70 -6.70 4.04
CA GLN A 34 9.09 -7.94 3.58
C GLN A 34 7.61 -8.10 3.95
N ASP A 35 7.12 -7.19 4.79
CA ASP A 35 5.75 -7.16 5.32
C ASP A 35 5.39 -5.74 5.75
N MET A 36 4.13 -5.52 6.09
CA MET A 36 3.66 -4.21 6.51
C MET A 36 4.29 -3.74 7.82
N ALA A 37 4.61 -4.63 8.75
CA ALA A 37 5.21 -4.27 10.03
C ALA A 37 6.64 -3.74 9.85
N SER A 38 7.47 -4.43 9.07
CA SER A 38 8.81 -3.96 8.72
C SER A 38 8.76 -2.67 7.90
N LEU A 39 7.80 -2.53 6.97
CA LEU A 39 7.62 -1.30 6.20
C LEU A 39 7.34 -0.11 7.11
N GLN A 40 6.46 -0.24 8.10
CA GLN A 40 6.15 0.82 9.06
C GLN A 40 7.40 1.31 9.81
N ILE A 41 8.25 0.38 10.26
CA ILE A 41 9.52 0.70 10.92
C ILE A 41 10.45 1.44 9.94
N LYS A 42 10.62 0.92 8.72
CA LYS A 42 11.52 1.53 7.72
C LYS A 42 11.06 2.93 7.31
N LEU A 43 9.77 3.17 7.17
CA LEU A 43 9.23 4.51 6.89
C LEU A 43 9.53 5.51 8.01
N SER A 44 9.47 5.05 9.27
CA SER A 44 9.82 5.88 10.43
C SER A 44 11.32 6.18 10.53
N ASP A 45 12.16 5.17 10.25
CA ASP A 45 13.61 5.28 10.36
C ASP A 45 14.25 6.05 9.19
N HIS A 46 13.58 6.06 8.01
CA HIS A 46 14.06 6.66 6.77
C HIS A 46 13.08 7.70 6.20
N PRO A 47 12.82 8.81 6.91
CA PRO A 47 11.89 9.84 6.47
C PRO A 47 12.38 10.62 5.23
N ASP A 48 13.65 10.48 4.89
CA ASP A 48 14.35 11.09 3.75
C ASP A 48 14.35 10.18 2.49
N THR A 49 13.51 9.16 2.44
CA THR A 49 13.38 8.26 1.28
C THR A 49 12.86 9.01 0.05
N ASP A 50 13.52 8.81 -1.09
CA ASP A 50 13.16 9.47 -2.36
C ASP A 50 12.01 8.74 -3.09
N LEU A 51 11.88 7.41 -2.90
CA LEU A 51 10.84 6.60 -3.54
C LEU A 51 10.57 5.32 -2.75
N VAL A 52 9.29 4.98 -2.61
CA VAL A 52 8.84 3.67 -2.12
C VAL A 52 8.34 2.83 -3.30
N LEU A 53 8.93 1.65 -3.52
CA LEU A 53 8.37 0.61 -4.38
C LEU A 53 7.52 -0.30 -3.47
N LEU A 54 6.23 -0.38 -3.74
CA LEU A 54 5.25 -0.99 -2.84
C LEU A 54 4.48 -2.12 -3.52
N ASP A 55 4.66 -3.34 -3.04
CA ASP A 55 3.75 -4.44 -3.36
C ASP A 55 2.44 -4.32 -2.56
N LEU A 56 1.31 -4.53 -3.23
CA LEU A 56 -0.01 -4.50 -2.61
C LEU A 56 -0.40 -5.84 -1.95
N HIS A 57 0.38 -6.91 -2.15
CA HIS A 57 0.10 -8.26 -1.68
C HIS A 57 1.06 -8.78 -0.60
N MET A 58 1.59 -7.88 0.21
CA MET A 58 2.48 -8.27 1.32
C MET A 58 1.68 -8.74 2.55
N PRO A 59 2.26 -9.59 3.41
CA PRO A 59 1.69 -9.91 4.72
C PRO A 59 1.37 -8.65 5.53
N GLY A 60 0.16 -8.58 6.07
CA GLY A 60 -0.34 -7.42 6.81
C GLY A 60 -0.79 -6.25 5.93
N ALA A 61 -0.69 -6.33 4.60
CA ALA A 61 -1.30 -5.38 3.68
C ALA A 61 -2.63 -5.95 3.15
N HIS A 62 -3.65 -5.11 3.06
CA HIS A 62 -4.93 -5.45 2.44
C HIS A 62 -5.14 -4.53 1.24
N GLY A 63 -4.60 -4.96 0.08
CA GLY A 63 -4.71 -4.20 -1.17
C GLY A 63 -4.23 -2.76 -1.02
N PHE A 64 -5.06 -1.81 -1.38
CA PHE A 64 -4.72 -0.39 -1.34
C PHE A 64 -4.62 0.22 0.07
N SER A 65 -4.90 -0.55 1.14
CA SER A 65 -4.76 -0.04 2.51
C SER A 65 -3.29 0.28 2.86
N ALA A 66 -2.33 -0.51 2.33
CA ALA A 66 -0.91 -0.23 2.49
C ALA A 66 -0.51 1.09 1.83
N LEU A 67 -1.00 1.34 0.60
CA LEU A 67 -0.78 2.60 -0.11
C LEU A 67 -1.36 3.79 0.68
N ALA A 68 -2.60 3.66 1.20
CA ALA A 68 -3.23 4.68 2.04
C ALA A 68 -2.38 5.01 3.28
N TYR A 69 -1.89 3.97 3.95
CA TYR A 69 -1.04 4.12 5.12
C TYR A 69 0.26 4.86 4.78
N VAL A 70 0.98 4.43 3.73
CA VAL A 70 2.23 5.07 3.30
C VAL A 70 2.00 6.54 2.97
N GLN A 71 0.96 6.87 2.21
CA GLN A 71 0.60 8.24 1.85
C GLN A 71 0.35 9.13 3.08
N GLY A 72 -0.27 8.58 4.12
CA GLY A 72 -0.57 9.33 5.34
C GLY A 72 0.65 9.61 6.22
N HIS A 73 1.66 8.75 6.17
CA HIS A 73 2.83 8.83 7.06
C HIS A 73 4.07 9.42 6.40
N CYS A 74 4.13 9.40 5.07
CA CYS A 74 5.33 9.77 4.32
C CYS A 74 5.19 11.09 3.56
N GLY A 75 4.09 11.81 3.75
CA GLY A 75 3.89 13.14 3.21
C GLY A 75 3.99 13.21 1.68
N LYS A 76 5.09 13.76 1.16
CA LYS A 76 5.30 13.95 -0.28
C LYS A 76 6.11 12.83 -0.95
N MET A 77 6.47 11.79 -0.22
CA MET A 77 7.27 10.68 -0.73
C MET A 77 6.49 9.96 -1.85
N PRO A 78 7.03 9.88 -3.07
CA PRO A 78 6.35 9.19 -4.15
C PRO A 78 6.30 7.69 -3.90
N VAL A 79 5.19 7.07 -4.30
CA VAL A 79 5.00 5.62 -4.23
C VAL A 79 4.80 5.08 -5.64
N LEU A 80 5.65 4.14 -6.04
CA LEU A 80 5.49 3.31 -7.23
C LEU A 80 4.92 1.97 -6.79
N VAL A 81 3.67 1.71 -7.13
CA VAL A 81 3.03 0.42 -6.86
C VAL A 81 3.65 -0.63 -7.78
N VAL A 82 3.97 -1.79 -7.21
CA VAL A 82 4.51 -2.95 -7.94
C VAL A 82 3.56 -4.13 -7.73
N SER A 83 3.07 -4.75 -8.80
CA SER A 83 2.09 -5.84 -8.67
C SER A 83 2.18 -6.84 -9.81
N ALA A 84 1.81 -8.09 -9.52
CA ALA A 84 1.62 -9.13 -10.53
C ALA A 84 0.24 -9.01 -11.22
N ASN A 85 -0.71 -8.29 -10.61
CA ASN A 85 -2.04 -8.10 -11.17
C ASN A 85 -2.08 -6.84 -12.04
N GLU A 86 -2.13 -7.04 -13.37
CA GLU A 86 -2.04 -5.98 -14.39
C GLU A 86 -3.42 -5.53 -14.92
N LYS A 87 -4.51 -5.83 -14.21
CA LYS A 87 -5.85 -5.41 -14.61
C LYS A 87 -5.95 -3.89 -14.66
N THR A 88 -6.59 -3.37 -15.69
CA THR A 88 -6.71 -1.92 -15.93
C THR A 88 -7.37 -1.18 -14.79
N ASP A 89 -8.39 -1.76 -14.17
CA ASP A 89 -9.10 -1.20 -13.01
C ASP A 89 -8.18 -1.05 -11.79
N ILE A 90 -7.30 -2.03 -11.54
CA ILE A 90 -6.32 -1.98 -10.45
C ILE A 90 -5.28 -0.89 -10.69
N ILE A 91 -4.77 -0.78 -11.93
CA ILE A 91 -3.81 0.24 -12.31
C ILE A 91 -4.42 1.64 -12.14
N GLN A 92 -5.65 1.85 -12.59
CA GLN A 92 -6.35 3.11 -12.43
C GLN A 92 -6.58 3.46 -10.97
N ARG A 93 -7.07 2.52 -10.17
CA ARG A 93 -7.30 2.72 -8.74
C ARG A 93 -6.01 3.01 -7.96
N ALA A 94 -4.88 2.40 -8.33
CA ALA A 94 -3.61 2.74 -7.69
C ALA A 94 -3.29 4.24 -7.82
N VAL A 95 -3.48 4.81 -9.00
CA VAL A 95 -3.26 6.25 -9.24
C VAL A 95 -4.31 7.11 -8.52
N GLU A 96 -5.58 6.71 -8.53
CA GLU A 96 -6.65 7.38 -7.79
C GLU A 96 -6.37 7.43 -6.29
N PHE A 97 -5.77 6.37 -5.75
CA PHE A 97 -5.33 6.28 -4.36
C PHE A 97 -3.98 6.96 -4.10
N GLY A 98 -3.45 7.69 -5.08
CA GLY A 98 -2.29 8.56 -4.92
C GLY A 98 -0.93 7.95 -5.26
N ALA A 99 -0.88 6.76 -5.86
CA ALA A 99 0.37 6.25 -6.41
C ALA A 99 0.89 7.16 -7.53
N ARG A 100 2.20 7.33 -7.61
CA ARG A 100 2.89 8.03 -8.70
C ARG A 100 3.20 7.14 -9.88
N GLY A 101 2.85 5.87 -9.80
CA GLY A 101 2.94 4.95 -10.93
C GLY A 101 2.55 3.54 -10.54
N PHE A 102 2.44 2.70 -11.56
CA PHE A 102 2.14 1.29 -11.42
C PHE A 102 3.08 0.48 -12.32
N LEU A 103 3.88 -0.39 -11.72
CA LEU A 103 4.88 -1.22 -12.38
C LEU A 103 4.46 -2.69 -12.31
N PRO A 104 4.17 -3.35 -13.43
CA PRO A 104 3.98 -4.79 -13.47
C PRO A 104 5.24 -5.54 -13.02
N LYS A 105 5.10 -6.56 -12.16
CA LYS A 105 6.23 -7.43 -11.76
C LYS A 105 6.86 -8.20 -12.94
N SER A 106 6.12 -8.35 -14.04
CA SER A 106 6.58 -8.95 -15.30
C SER A 106 7.50 -8.03 -16.12
N SER A 107 7.67 -6.76 -15.71
CA SER A 107 8.42 -5.75 -16.48
C SER A 107 9.91 -6.06 -16.58
N GLY A 108 10.49 -5.80 -17.74
CA GLY A 108 11.92 -5.91 -17.95
C GLY A 108 12.71 -4.76 -17.32
N VAL A 109 14.01 -4.95 -17.18
CA VAL A 109 14.94 -4.01 -16.52
C VAL A 109 14.83 -2.57 -17.06
N THR A 110 14.77 -2.40 -18.38
CA THR A 110 14.65 -1.08 -19.03
C THR A 110 13.38 -0.35 -18.60
N THR A 111 12.24 -1.08 -18.57
CA THR A 111 10.95 -0.54 -18.17
C THR A 111 10.94 -0.15 -16.68
N ILE A 112 11.58 -0.96 -15.83
CA ILE A 112 11.72 -0.67 -14.39
C ILE A 112 12.49 0.64 -14.19
N LEU A 113 13.64 0.79 -14.89
CA LEU A 113 14.45 2.01 -14.82
C LEU A 113 13.69 3.25 -15.31
N GLU A 114 12.97 3.14 -16.43
CA GLU A 114 12.14 4.20 -16.98
C GLU A 114 11.06 4.63 -15.97
N ALA A 115 10.33 3.66 -15.40
CA ALA A 115 9.30 3.92 -14.41
C ALA A 115 9.84 4.68 -13.19
N ILE A 116 10.96 4.21 -12.63
CA ILE A 116 11.59 4.82 -11.46
C ILE A 116 12.06 6.24 -11.79
N GLN A 117 12.74 6.44 -12.91
CA GLN A 117 13.22 7.75 -13.32
C GLN A 117 12.09 8.75 -13.54
N THR A 118 11.01 8.33 -14.20
CA THR A 118 9.81 9.16 -14.43
C THR A 118 9.19 9.61 -13.10
N VAL A 119 9.04 8.68 -12.16
CA VAL A 119 8.45 8.99 -10.85
C VAL A 119 9.36 9.90 -10.01
N LEU A 120 10.67 9.71 -10.06
CA LEU A 120 11.64 10.61 -9.39
C LEU A 120 11.65 12.04 -9.97
N GLN A 121 11.31 12.20 -11.25
CA GLN A 121 11.13 13.52 -11.89
C GLN A 121 9.81 14.20 -11.49
N GLY A 122 8.95 13.50 -10.75
CA GLY A 122 7.66 14.01 -10.27
C GLY A 122 6.48 13.69 -11.19
N ASP A 123 6.72 12.98 -12.28
CA ASP A 123 5.70 12.57 -13.24
C ASP A 123 5.03 11.25 -12.82
N ILE A 124 3.89 10.94 -13.45
CA ILE A 124 3.18 9.67 -13.24
C ILE A 124 3.59 8.70 -14.35
N TRP A 125 4.04 7.51 -13.94
CA TRP A 125 4.35 6.44 -14.88
C TRP A 125 3.28 5.35 -14.87
N LEU A 126 2.82 4.97 -16.06
CA LEU A 126 1.88 3.87 -16.28
C LEU A 126 2.38 2.97 -17.42
N PRO A 127 2.04 1.66 -17.41
CA PRO A 127 2.35 0.79 -18.52
C PRO A 127 1.79 1.37 -19.84
N PRO A 128 2.51 1.22 -20.97
CA PRO A 128 2.12 1.84 -22.26
C PRO A 128 0.69 1.54 -22.71
N ALA A 129 0.18 0.36 -22.41
CA ALA A 129 -1.19 -0.03 -22.73
C ALA A 129 -2.25 0.82 -22.01
N GLN A 130 -1.91 1.44 -20.88
CA GLN A 130 -2.78 2.27 -20.06
C GLN A 130 -2.43 3.78 -20.11
N ALA A 131 -1.32 4.15 -20.72
CA ALA A 131 -0.88 5.54 -20.83
C ALA A 131 -1.88 6.49 -21.51
N GLY A 132 -2.81 5.98 -22.32
CA GLY A 132 -3.90 6.72 -22.96
C GLY A 132 -5.23 6.72 -22.20
N SER A 133 -5.37 5.92 -21.15
CA SER A 133 -6.60 5.77 -20.37
C SER A 133 -6.73 6.85 -19.30
N ARG A 134 -6.90 8.10 -19.70
CA ARG A 134 -7.13 9.25 -18.81
C ARG A 134 -8.57 9.32 -18.29
N GLY A 135 -9.15 8.21 -17.93
CA GLY A 135 -10.52 8.12 -17.41
C GLY A 135 -10.55 7.66 -15.96
N CYS A 136 -9.70 8.23 -15.08
CA CYS A 136 -9.84 8.00 -13.65
C CYS A 136 -11.20 8.55 -13.21
N LEU A 137 -12.08 7.65 -12.77
CA LEU A 137 -13.28 8.08 -12.06
C LEU A 137 -12.83 8.63 -10.70
N PRO A 138 -13.24 9.84 -10.33
CA PRO A 138 -12.83 10.38 -9.05
C PRO A 138 -13.32 9.46 -7.93
N LEU A 139 -12.46 9.23 -6.94
CA LEU A 139 -12.83 8.46 -5.74
C LEU A 139 -14.15 9.00 -5.16
N SER A 140 -15.04 8.10 -4.83
CA SER A 140 -16.25 8.45 -4.09
C SER A 140 -15.88 9.11 -2.74
N GLN A 141 -16.77 9.94 -2.22
CA GLN A 141 -16.55 10.59 -0.92
C GLN A 141 -16.28 9.55 0.20
N SER A 142 -16.93 8.39 0.13
CA SER A 142 -16.72 7.29 1.09
C SER A 142 -15.33 6.67 0.97
N GLU A 143 -14.78 6.52 -0.23
CA GLU A 143 -13.41 6.02 -0.44
C GLU A 143 -12.38 7.04 0.02
N GLN A 144 -12.56 8.31 -0.30
CA GLN A 144 -11.69 9.38 0.19
C GLN A 144 -11.65 9.41 1.72
N GLN A 145 -12.80 9.28 2.38
CA GLN A 145 -12.90 9.25 3.84
C GLN A 145 -12.21 8.01 4.43
N LEU A 146 -12.39 6.85 3.80
CA LEU A 146 -11.73 5.60 4.21
C LEU A 146 -10.21 5.71 4.09
N MET A 147 -9.71 6.20 2.96
CA MET A 147 -8.27 6.41 2.74
C MET A 147 -7.68 7.37 3.76
N ALA A 148 -8.33 8.51 4.01
CA ALA A 148 -7.91 9.47 5.04
C ALA A 148 -7.93 8.85 6.44
N GLY A 149 -8.93 8.02 6.73
CA GLY A 149 -9.02 7.28 7.98
C GLY A 149 -7.83 6.34 8.18
N ILE A 150 -7.51 5.52 7.18
CA ILE A 150 -6.36 4.59 7.23
C ILE A 150 -5.04 5.36 7.33
N ALA A 151 -4.89 6.41 6.54
CA ALA A 151 -3.72 7.30 6.56
C ALA A 151 -3.45 7.89 7.96
N SER A 152 -4.48 8.03 8.79
CA SER A 152 -4.37 8.58 10.16
C SER A 152 -4.09 7.53 11.23
N LEU A 153 -4.12 6.23 10.90
CA LEU A 153 -3.93 5.16 11.89
C LEU A 153 -2.48 5.15 12.40
N THR A 154 -2.30 4.92 13.68
CA THR A 154 -0.96 4.60 14.21
C THR A 154 -0.54 3.20 13.75
N PRO A 155 0.77 2.85 13.79
CA PRO A 155 1.25 1.50 13.46
C PRO A 155 0.46 0.40 14.17
N GLN A 156 0.26 0.55 15.47
CA GLN A 156 -0.50 -0.40 16.29
C GLN A 156 -1.98 -0.49 15.88
N GLN A 157 -2.61 0.65 15.55
CA GLN A 157 -4.01 0.66 15.08
C GLN A 157 -4.14 -0.01 13.72
N TYR A 158 -3.19 0.21 12.82
CA TYR A 158 -3.17 -0.46 11.53
C TYR A 158 -3.06 -1.98 11.70
N LEU A 159 -2.14 -2.45 12.54
CA LEU A 159 -1.96 -3.88 12.83
C LEU A 159 -3.24 -4.51 13.44
N VAL A 160 -3.89 -3.83 14.40
CA VAL A 160 -5.17 -4.28 14.96
C VAL A 160 -6.25 -4.34 13.88
N LEU A 161 -6.31 -3.37 12.98
CA LEU A 161 -7.27 -3.35 11.88
C LEU A 161 -7.04 -4.50 10.90
N THR A 162 -5.79 -4.83 10.58
CA THR A 162 -5.41 -5.97 9.74
C THR A 162 -5.89 -7.28 10.35
N MET A 163 -5.54 -7.55 11.60
CA MET A 163 -5.96 -8.75 12.32
C MET A 163 -7.49 -8.85 12.44
N LEU A 164 -8.16 -7.71 12.58
CA LEU A 164 -9.61 -7.63 12.59
C LEU A 164 -10.20 -8.02 11.22
N ALA A 165 -9.58 -7.60 10.12
CA ALA A 165 -9.98 -7.94 8.76
C ALA A 165 -9.76 -9.44 8.46
N GLU A 166 -8.73 -10.05 9.02
CA GLU A 166 -8.47 -11.49 8.98
C GLU A 166 -9.46 -12.32 9.82
N GLY A 167 -10.35 -11.66 10.56
CA GLY A 167 -11.40 -12.33 11.34
C GLY A 167 -11.04 -12.67 12.78
N LEU A 168 -9.86 -12.30 13.30
CA LEU A 168 -9.44 -12.60 14.67
C LEU A 168 -10.35 -11.92 15.69
N LEU A 169 -10.73 -12.66 16.73
CA LEU A 169 -11.48 -12.12 17.87
C LEU A 169 -10.59 -11.23 18.75
N ASN A 170 -11.18 -10.30 19.50
CA ASN A 170 -10.42 -9.40 20.39
C ASN A 170 -9.48 -10.14 21.33
N LYS A 171 -9.89 -11.30 21.85
CA LYS A 171 -9.07 -12.14 22.71
C LYS A 171 -7.84 -12.70 21.97
N GLN A 172 -8.02 -13.07 20.70
CA GLN A 172 -6.90 -13.57 19.87
C GLN A 172 -5.93 -12.44 19.54
N ILE A 173 -6.45 -11.28 19.13
CA ILE A 173 -5.63 -10.08 18.86
C ILE A 173 -4.86 -9.66 20.13
N ALA A 174 -5.53 -9.68 21.28
CA ALA A 174 -4.90 -9.36 22.55
C ALA A 174 -3.74 -10.31 22.90
N TYR A 175 -3.94 -11.60 22.64
CA TYR A 175 -2.91 -12.63 22.84
C TYR A 175 -1.72 -12.43 21.89
N GLU A 176 -1.98 -12.25 20.60
CA GLU A 176 -0.92 -12.04 19.57
C GLU A 176 -0.08 -10.78 19.82
N LEU A 177 -0.70 -9.73 20.37
CA LEU A 177 -0.03 -8.46 20.62
C LEU A 177 0.48 -8.31 22.07
N ASP A 178 0.33 -9.33 22.90
CA ASP A 178 0.69 -9.32 24.34
C ASP A 178 0.11 -8.13 25.10
N VAL A 179 -1.19 -7.86 24.90
CA VAL A 179 -1.94 -6.79 25.55
C VAL A 179 -3.26 -7.30 26.13
N THR A 180 -3.98 -6.44 26.86
CA THR A 180 -5.31 -6.81 27.38
C THR A 180 -6.40 -6.66 26.32
N GLU A 181 -7.51 -7.41 26.46
CA GLU A 181 -8.70 -7.20 25.60
C GLU A 181 -9.27 -5.77 25.75
N ALA A 182 -9.13 -5.14 26.89
CA ALA A 182 -9.54 -3.76 27.11
C ALA A 182 -8.72 -2.79 26.24
N THR A 183 -7.42 -3.05 26.07
CA THR A 183 -6.54 -2.29 25.17
C THR A 183 -7.01 -2.44 23.73
N ILE A 184 -7.32 -3.66 23.30
CA ILE A 184 -7.85 -3.89 21.92
C ILE A 184 -9.18 -3.17 21.71
N LYS A 185 -10.10 -3.21 22.68
CA LYS A 185 -11.38 -2.46 22.58
C LYS A 185 -11.14 -0.94 22.45
N ALA A 186 -10.15 -0.40 23.15
CA ALA A 186 -9.78 1.01 23.01
C ALA A 186 -9.23 1.32 21.61
N HIS A 187 -8.34 0.46 21.06
CA HIS A 187 -7.86 0.59 19.69
C HIS A 187 -9.01 0.52 18.69
N MET A 188 -9.91 -0.45 18.81
CA MET A 188 -11.07 -0.57 17.93
C MET A 188 -11.97 0.67 17.93
N THR A 189 -12.22 1.25 19.11
CA THR A 189 -13.01 2.49 19.24
C THR A 189 -12.33 3.63 18.47
N ALA A 190 -11.01 3.77 18.61
CA ALA A 190 -10.24 4.79 17.89
C ALA A 190 -10.23 4.53 16.37
N ILE A 191 -10.05 3.28 15.95
CA ILE A 191 -10.06 2.85 14.55
C ILE A 191 -11.42 3.17 13.92
N PHE A 192 -12.52 2.74 14.54
CA PHE A 192 -13.88 2.97 14.00
C PHE A 192 -14.17 4.45 13.82
N ARG A 193 -13.78 5.28 14.80
CA ARG A 193 -13.91 6.74 14.69
C ARG A 193 -13.12 7.30 13.51
N LYS A 194 -11.87 6.86 13.30
CA LYS A 194 -10.99 7.31 12.22
C LYS A 194 -11.51 6.88 10.83
N LEU A 195 -12.00 5.65 10.72
CA LEU A 195 -12.58 5.11 9.48
C LEU A 195 -14.00 5.63 9.20
N GLY A 196 -14.64 6.30 10.16
CA GLY A 196 -16.03 6.75 10.03
C GLY A 196 -17.05 5.62 10.06
N VAL A 197 -16.72 4.47 10.69
CA VAL A 197 -17.59 3.29 10.80
C VAL A 197 -18.09 3.11 12.23
N ARG A 198 -19.19 2.38 12.38
CA ARG A 198 -19.86 2.20 13.70
C ARG A 198 -19.76 0.79 14.27
N SER A 199 -19.28 -0.16 13.49
CA SER A 199 -19.20 -1.56 13.92
C SER A 199 -18.01 -2.29 13.29
N ARG A 200 -17.63 -3.42 13.91
CA ARG A 200 -16.63 -4.35 13.39
C ARG A 200 -16.96 -4.78 11.96
N THR A 201 -18.20 -5.18 11.71
CA THR A 201 -18.65 -5.62 10.37
C THR A 201 -18.45 -4.53 9.33
N GLN A 202 -18.79 -3.27 9.67
CA GLN A 202 -18.57 -2.15 8.76
C GLN A 202 -17.08 -1.90 8.51
N ALA A 203 -16.21 -2.06 9.51
CA ALA A 203 -14.77 -1.92 9.34
C ALA A 203 -14.19 -3.00 8.40
N VAL A 204 -14.61 -4.27 8.57
CA VAL A 204 -14.21 -5.38 7.70
C VAL A 204 -14.69 -5.15 6.27
N LEU A 205 -15.94 -4.76 6.07
CA LEU A 205 -16.48 -4.45 4.74
C LEU A 205 -15.77 -3.26 4.09
N ALA A 206 -15.41 -2.24 4.88
CA ALA A 206 -14.70 -1.08 4.37
C ALA A 206 -13.29 -1.45 3.88
N ILE A 207 -12.55 -2.27 4.63
CA ILE A 207 -11.24 -2.79 4.20
C ILE A 207 -11.40 -3.70 2.98
N GLY A 208 -12.42 -4.57 2.97
CA GLY A 208 -12.70 -5.44 1.82
C GLY A 208 -12.82 -4.67 0.50
N LYS A 209 -13.40 -3.47 0.51
CA LYS A 209 -13.48 -2.61 -0.69
C LYS A 209 -12.13 -2.14 -1.24
N LEU A 210 -11.07 -2.20 -0.44
CA LEU A 210 -9.71 -1.87 -0.85
C LEU A 210 -8.94 -3.09 -1.37
N ASN A 211 -9.50 -4.31 -1.22
CA ASN A 211 -8.89 -5.51 -1.74
C ASN A 211 -8.94 -5.56 -3.27
N LEU A 212 -7.93 -6.19 -3.86
CA LEU A 212 -7.72 -6.25 -5.30
C LEU A 212 -8.59 -7.31 -6.01
N GLU A 213 -9.33 -8.14 -5.27
CA GLU A 213 -10.03 -9.31 -5.81
C GLU A 213 -11.52 -9.13 -6.11
N GLU A 214 -12.15 -8.02 -5.69
CA GLU A 214 -13.60 -7.85 -5.83
C GLU A 214 -14.01 -6.94 -6.99
N SER A 215 -13.54 -7.23 -8.20
CA SER A 215 -14.18 -6.74 -9.43
C SER A 215 -14.63 -7.92 -10.31
N THR A 216 -15.03 -9.03 -9.71
CA THR A 216 -15.65 -10.13 -10.46
C THR A 216 -17.16 -10.10 -10.25
N GLY A 217 -17.86 -9.49 -11.22
CA GLY A 217 -19.14 -10.02 -11.69
C GLY A 217 -20.36 -9.83 -10.82
N SER A 218 -21.01 -8.70 -11.02
CA SER A 218 -22.48 -8.70 -11.06
C SER A 218 -22.90 -8.36 -12.49
N GLU A 219 -22.57 -9.23 -13.42
CA GLU A 219 -23.41 -9.40 -14.60
C GLU A 219 -24.47 -10.42 -14.20
N GLU A 220 -25.51 -9.95 -13.59
CA GLU A 220 -26.77 -10.67 -13.55
C GLU A 220 -27.47 -10.51 -14.90
N ASN A 221 -27.77 -11.62 -15.42
CA ASN A 221 -28.66 -12.04 -16.47
C ASN A 221 -30.04 -11.36 -16.43
#